data_a575b9063caccf9875a10e34d57b81a7
#
_entry.id   a575b9063caccf9875a10e34d57b81a7
#
_cell.length_a   1.000
_cell.length_b   1.000
_cell.length_c   1.000
_cell.angle_alpha   90.00
_cell.angle_beta   90.00
_cell.angle_gamma   90.00
#
_symmetry.space_group_name_H-M   'P 1'
#
loop_
_entity.id
_entity.type
_entity.pdbx_description
1 polymer ?
#
loop_
_entity_poly.entity_id
_entity_poly.type
_entity_poly.pdbx_seq_one_letter_code
_entity_poly.pdbx_strand_id
1 'polypeptide(L)'
;MASVDFIIGNTYTQLSNNRAQWDRTRTHRKIHEWTLYVDILSSSESDADLVKKVEFNLGGSFDPSKFVSHCPIKESIDGGGYRWRFQTKQTTYAPVSARIAIIGRGGTVLRREFRVVCEPGGGRKSVDTFREHSPNDALTPVPMENVEFGIELELSTSSSVTTTDVANSIAENATVTVLDLMHDYSGARSRTDVWKIMHDGSLSCPREHGDNCNKFELVSPILRGGEGLGIVDRVMRALGNIPSVKVNQSMGFHVHVNVENLSLAKLKNVCQNFIKYESAMDTLMPPSRRENQYCKSNKLAVASNVVYLAANSEYVLQKIDACTSRKGLGDLMNPEDQKYFKLNLMPLTTKRQPTIEFRQHSSTYQRDKVKNWIRFCVAFVYNSAKYRPPAHLTRSYSDDELFDMMMMYVVKDRSLRDYYRGRKIEHVNNHGDSCCGGCATGSGCDAHQRPVKMARG
;
A
#
# COMPACT_ATOMS: atom_id res chain seq x y z
N MET A 1 -15.66 4.82 20.71
CA MET A 1 -16.08 4.84 19.29
C MET A 1 -17.02 5.99 19.07
N ALA A 2 -16.69 6.92 18.20
CA ALA A 2 -17.62 7.97 17.82
C ALA A 2 -18.70 7.37 16.89
N SER A 3 -19.95 7.71 17.14
CA SER A 3 -21.05 7.21 16.31
C SER A 3 -22.08 8.31 16.09
N VAL A 4 -22.73 8.27 14.94
CA VAL A 4 -23.84 9.15 14.60
C VAL A 4 -24.99 8.33 14.02
N ASP A 5 -26.17 8.74 14.33
CA ASP A 5 -27.36 8.15 13.73
C ASP A 5 -27.63 8.78 12.36
N PHE A 6 -28.14 7.99 11.45
CA PHE A 6 -28.46 8.46 10.11
C PHE A 6 -29.75 7.84 9.57
N ILE A 7 -30.32 8.52 8.60
CA ILE A 7 -31.49 8.07 7.87
C ILE A 7 -31.22 8.16 6.39
N ILE A 8 -31.57 7.11 5.64
CA ILE A 8 -31.61 7.14 4.17
C ILE A 8 -33.07 7.33 3.74
N GLY A 9 -33.28 8.26 2.83
CA GLY A 9 -34.58 8.49 2.28
C GLY A 9 -34.53 9.20 0.93
N ASN A 10 -35.71 9.37 0.34
CA ASN A 10 -35.85 10.22 -0.82
C ASN A 10 -37.15 11.06 -0.73
N THR A 11 -37.09 12.28 -1.25
CA THR A 11 -38.25 13.05 -1.61
C THR A 11 -38.68 12.71 -3.04
N TYR A 12 -39.93 12.97 -3.37
CA TYR A 12 -40.45 12.68 -4.70
C TYR A 12 -41.40 13.80 -5.18
N THR A 13 -41.27 14.09 -6.46
CA THR A 13 -42.20 15.00 -7.18
C THR A 13 -42.48 14.41 -8.55
N GLN A 14 -43.76 14.29 -8.89
CA GLN A 14 -44.16 13.95 -10.23
C GLN A 14 -44.10 15.20 -11.11
N LEU A 15 -43.36 15.13 -12.19
CA LEU A 15 -43.28 16.24 -13.15
C LEU A 15 -44.46 16.23 -14.09
N SER A 16 -45.00 17.41 -14.36
CA SER A 16 -45.98 17.58 -15.44
C SER A 16 -45.36 17.29 -16.81
N ASN A 17 -46.19 16.95 -17.79
CA ASN A 17 -45.73 16.64 -19.15
C ASN A 17 -44.84 17.74 -19.77
N ASN A 18 -45.05 19.00 -19.42
CA ASN A 18 -44.28 20.13 -19.92
C ASN A 18 -42.89 20.27 -19.27
N ARG A 19 -42.68 19.67 -18.10
CA ARG A 19 -41.40 19.66 -17.38
C ARG A 19 -40.64 18.36 -17.55
N ALA A 20 -41.28 17.31 -18.05
CA ALA A 20 -40.69 16.01 -18.24
C ALA A 20 -39.66 16.02 -19.40
N GLN A 21 -38.46 15.63 -19.12
CA GLN A 21 -37.42 15.46 -20.12
C GLN A 21 -37.51 14.06 -20.75
N TRP A 22 -37.03 13.93 -22.00
CA TRP A 22 -36.86 12.64 -22.63
C TRP A 22 -35.59 11.94 -22.13
N ASP A 23 -35.63 10.61 -22.12
CA ASP A 23 -34.41 9.83 -21.97
C ASP A 23 -33.48 10.00 -23.18
N ARG A 24 -32.24 9.45 -23.12
CA ARG A 24 -31.25 9.56 -24.21
C ARG A 24 -31.74 8.95 -25.54
N THR A 25 -32.55 7.91 -25.44
CA THR A 25 -33.09 7.19 -26.60
C THR A 25 -34.39 7.82 -27.13
N ARG A 26 -34.94 8.83 -26.45
CA ARG A 26 -36.22 9.44 -26.68
C ARG A 26 -37.42 8.47 -26.67
N THR A 27 -37.25 7.34 -25.97
CA THR A 27 -38.28 6.31 -25.85
C THR A 27 -39.19 6.52 -24.63
N HIS A 28 -38.64 7.09 -23.55
CA HIS A 28 -39.38 7.29 -22.31
C HIS A 28 -39.23 8.73 -21.79
N ARG A 29 -40.31 9.26 -21.24
CA ARG A 29 -40.29 10.55 -20.53
C ARG A 29 -39.87 10.35 -19.08
N LYS A 30 -38.93 11.15 -18.62
CA LYS A 30 -38.46 11.19 -17.23
C LYS A 30 -39.44 12.03 -16.40
N ILE A 31 -40.46 11.37 -15.88
CA ILE A 31 -41.57 12.05 -15.15
C ILE A 31 -41.40 12.02 -13.63
N HIS A 32 -40.44 11.22 -13.13
CA HIS A 32 -40.16 11.08 -11.70
C HIS A 32 -38.97 11.95 -11.34
N GLU A 33 -39.14 13.02 -10.62
CA GLU A 33 -38.10 13.80 -9.99
C GLU A 33 -38.00 13.39 -8.52
N TRP A 34 -36.80 13.08 -8.05
CA TRP A 34 -36.57 12.72 -6.67
C TRP A 34 -35.21 13.21 -6.19
N THR A 35 -35.10 13.44 -4.88
CA THR A 35 -33.86 13.72 -4.19
C THR A 35 -33.57 12.58 -3.23
N LEU A 36 -32.51 11.78 -3.50
CA LEU A 36 -32.02 10.76 -2.62
C LEU A 36 -31.05 11.40 -1.60
N TYR A 37 -31.26 11.12 -0.32
CA TYR A 37 -30.48 11.74 0.74
C TYR A 37 -30.05 10.74 1.82
N VAL A 38 -28.97 11.12 2.51
CA VAL A 38 -28.55 10.58 3.79
C VAL A 38 -28.54 11.74 4.78
N ASP A 39 -29.41 11.67 5.77
CA ASP A 39 -29.46 12.63 6.87
C ASP A 39 -28.69 12.09 8.05
N ILE A 40 -27.65 12.78 8.45
CA ILE A 40 -26.93 12.53 9.70
C ILE A 40 -27.66 13.30 10.80
N LEU A 41 -28.07 12.59 11.84
CA LEU A 41 -28.78 13.15 12.99
C LEU A 41 -27.79 13.34 14.14
N SER A 42 -27.73 14.54 14.67
CA SER A 42 -26.78 14.83 15.74
C SER A 42 -27.27 15.94 16.67
N SER A 43 -26.93 15.83 17.94
CA SER A 43 -27.06 16.89 18.92
C SER A 43 -25.89 17.87 18.93
N SER A 44 -24.81 17.57 18.22
CA SER A 44 -23.56 18.32 18.21
C SER A 44 -23.10 18.64 16.78
N GLU A 45 -22.59 19.85 16.55
CA GLU A 45 -21.98 20.20 15.26
C GLU A 45 -20.77 19.35 14.91
N SER A 46 -20.02 18.92 15.91
CA SER A 46 -18.81 18.09 15.71
C SER A 46 -19.10 16.70 15.14
N ASP A 47 -20.30 16.18 15.32
CA ASP A 47 -20.65 14.83 14.89
C ASP A 47 -20.80 14.71 13.37
N ALA A 48 -21.20 15.79 12.69
CA ALA A 48 -21.22 15.84 11.23
C ALA A 48 -19.82 15.66 10.63
N ASP A 49 -18.78 16.07 11.35
CA ASP A 49 -17.40 15.91 10.95
C ASP A 49 -16.92 14.45 10.94
N LEU A 50 -17.67 13.53 11.51
CA LEU A 50 -17.36 12.08 11.40
C LEU A 50 -17.54 11.57 9.97
N VAL A 51 -18.46 12.18 9.19
CA VAL A 51 -18.71 11.77 7.80
C VAL A 51 -17.96 12.68 6.84
N LYS A 52 -17.02 12.11 6.09
CA LYS A 52 -16.23 12.83 5.08
C LYS A 52 -17.02 13.08 3.79
N LYS A 53 -17.79 12.09 3.33
CA LYS A 53 -18.59 12.15 2.09
C LYS A 53 -19.60 11.02 2.04
N VAL A 54 -20.60 11.19 1.19
CA VAL A 54 -21.55 10.14 0.83
C VAL A 54 -21.51 9.93 -0.68
N GLU A 55 -21.42 8.68 -1.10
CA GLU A 55 -21.43 8.27 -2.51
C GLU A 55 -22.75 7.56 -2.83
N PHE A 56 -23.40 8.01 -3.90
CA PHE A 56 -24.63 7.44 -4.43
C PHE A 56 -24.34 6.79 -5.79
N ASN A 57 -24.39 5.47 -5.87
CA ASN A 57 -24.23 4.72 -7.11
C ASN A 57 -25.61 4.28 -7.61
N LEU A 58 -26.04 4.84 -8.72
CA LEU A 58 -27.36 4.64 -9.32
C LEU A 58 -27.34 3.62 -10.48
N GLY A 59 -26.16 3.07 -10.83
CA GLY A 59 -26.00 2.11 -11.91
C GLY A 59 -25.79 2.73 -13.30
N GLY A 60 -25.55 1.86 -14.28
CA GLY A 60 -25.11 2.26 -15.63
C GLY A 60 -26.13 3.03 -16.48
N SER A 61 -27.39 3.14 -16.04
CA SER A 61 -28.40 3.97 -16.71
C SER A 61 -28.22 5.47 -16.50
N PHE A 62 -27.32 5.85 -15.58
CA PHE A 62 -27.01 7.24 -15.25
C PHE A 62 -25.63 7.62 -15.77
N ASP A 63 -25.46 8.89 -16.10
CA ASP A 63 -24.20 9.47 -16.50
C ASP A 63 -24.03 10.84 -15.82
N PRO A 64 -23.13 10.93 -14.83
CA PRO A 64 -22.35 9.83 -14.29
C PRO A 64 -23.19 8.81 -13.50
N SER A 65 -22.77 7.55 -13.47
CA SER A 65 -23.45 6.49 -12.68
C SER A 65 -23.29 6.66 -11.17
N LYS A 66 -22.31 7.47 -10.76
CA LYS A 66 -21.94 7.72 -9.37
C LYS A 66 -21.92 9.22 -9.07
N PHE A 67 -22.60 9.59 -8.01
CA PHE A 67 -22.63 10.96 -7.48
C PHE A 67 -21.98 10.98 -6.10
N VAL A 68 -21.21 12.04 -5.81
CA VAL A 68 -20.50 12.19 -4.55
C VAL A 68 -20.90 13.52 -3.91
N SER A 69 -21.43 13.45 -2.70
CA SER A 69 -21.71 14.62 -1.87
C SER A 69 -20.63 14.77 -0.81
N HIS A 70 -19.87 15.85 -0.87
CA HIS A 70 -18.79 16.18 0.08
C HIS A 70 -19.21 17.16 1.15
N CYS A 71 -20.17 18.02 0.83
CA CYS A 71 -20.63 19.09 1.72
C CYS A 71 -22.11 18.85 2.04
N PRO A 72 -22.45 18.52 3.30
CA PRO A 72 -23.85 18.37 3.69
C PRO A 72 -24.52 19.74 3.83
N ILE A 73 -25.83 19.76 3.63
CA ILE A 73 -26.69 20.90 3.97
C ILE A 73 -27.05 20.77 5.44
N LYS A 74 -26.76 21.81 6.23
CA LYS A 74 -27.11 21.87 7.65
C LYS A 74 -28.52 22.44 7.81
N GLU A 75 -29.35 21.73 8.57
CA GLU A 75 -30.69 22.18 8.94
C GLU A 75 -30.88 21.99 10.46
N SER A 76 -31.49 22.96 11.12
CA SER A 76 -31.95 22.81 12.50
C SER A 76 -33.23 21.97 12.53
N ILE A 77 -33.37 21.11 13.53
CA ILE A 77 -34.58 20.30 13.72
C ILE A 77 -35.34 20.72 14.99
N ASP A 78 -36.65 20.62 14.93
CA ASP A 78 -37.50 20.94 16.07
C ASP A 78 -37.14 20.01 17.26
N GLY A 79 -37.05 20.61 18.45
CA GLY A 79 -36.66 19.88 19.66
C GLY A 79 -35.19 19.96 20.02
N GLY A 80 -34.37 20.69 19.25
CA GLY A 80 -32.94 20.88 19.49
C GLY A 80 -32.12 19.81 18.83
N GLY A 81 -31.17 20.21 18.02
CA GLY A 81 -30.27 19.34 17.27
C GLY A 81 -30.15 19.78 15.82
N TYR A 82 -29.35 19.03 15.07
CA TYR A 82 -29.04 19.35 13.70
C TYR A 82 -29.23 18.12 12.81
N ARG A 83 -29.64 18.38 11.56
CA ARG A 83 -29.66 17.43 10.47
C ARG A 83 -28.67 17.90 9.41
N TRP A 84 -27.77 16.99 9.02
CA TRP A 84 -26.76 17.24 8.00
C TRP A 84 -27.06 16.37 6.80
N ARG A 85 -27.59 16.96 5.73
CA ARG A 85 -28.08 16.25 4.56
C ARG A 85 -27.05 16.18 3.46
N PHE A 86 -26.59 14.97 3.15
CA PHE A 86 -25.87 14.63 1.93
C PHE A 86 -26.90 14.18 0.89
N GLN A 87 -26.90 14.73 -0.32
CA GLN A 87 -27.95 14.43 -1.28
C GLN A 87 -27.52 14.45 -2.74
N THR A 88 -28.32 13.78 -3.60
CA THR A 88 -28.29 13.89 -5.06
C THR A 88 -29.72 13.99 -5.60
N LYS A 89 -29.96 14.92 -6.53
CA LYS A 89 -31.23 15.12 -7.19
C LYS A 89 -31.19 14.57 -8.60
N GLN A 90 -32.16 13.75 -8.98
CA GLN A 90 -32.24 13.09 -10.28
C GLN A 90 -33.64 13.07 -10.84
N THR A 91 -33.74 12.82 -12.15
CA THR A 91 -34.99 12.65 -12.86
C THR A 91 -34.98 11.33 -13.61
N THR A 92 -36.00 10.49 -13.44
CA THR A 92 -36.09 9.15 -14.03
C THR A 92 -37.47 8.88 -14.65
N TYR A 93 -37.56 7.80 -15.43
CA TYR A 93 -38.82 7.27 -15.96
C TYR A 93 -39.34 6.06 -15.16
N ALA A 94 -38.50 5.49 -14.26
CA ALA A 94 -38.86 4.34 -13.42
C ALA A 94 -38.18 4.43 -12.06
N PRO A 95 -38.65 3.69 -11.05
CA PRO A 95 -37.97 3.55 -9.77
C PRO A 95 -36.55 2.97 -9.94
N VAL A 96 -35.65 3.42 -9.08
CA VAL A 96 -34.22 3.05 -9.14
C VAL A 96 -33.77 2.48 -7.80
N SER A 97 -32.90 1.47 -7.83
CA SER A 97 -32.17 1.01 -6.66
C SER A 97 -30.78 1.66 -6.63
N ALA A 98 -30.45 2.29 -5.50
CA ALA A 98 -29.20 2.96 -5.29
C ALA A 98 -28.34 2.18 -4.29
N ARG A 99 -27.03 2.08 -4.55
CA ARG A 99 -26.04 1.67 -3.56
C ARG A 99 -25.42 2.91 -2.95
N ILE A 100 -25.51 3.05 -1.65
CA ILE A 100 -25.06 4.21 -0.90
C ILE A 100 -23.87 3.81 -0.06
N ALA A 101 -22.77 4.58 -0.13
CA ALA A 101 -21.63 4.43 0.74
C ALA A 101 -21.44 5.69 1.57
N ILE A 102 -21.53 5.57 2.89
CA ILE A 102 -21.19 6.60 3.87
C ILE A 102 -19.73 6.39 4.23
N ILE A 103 -18.89 7.40 4.03
CA ILE A 103 -17.45 7.32 4.19
C ILE A 103 -17.05 8.29 5.28
N GLY A 104 -16.50 7.74 6.37
CA GLY A 104 -16.00 8.49 7.50
C GLY A 104 -14.64 9.14 7.27
N ARG A 105 -14.28 10.11 8.08
CA ARG A 105 -12.96 10.76 8.04
C ARG A 105 -11.82 9.81 8.38
N GLY A 106 -12.05 8.84 9.26
CA GLY A 106 -11.09 7.78 9.59
C GLY A 106 -10.98 6.67 8.52
N GLY A 107 -11.78 6.77 7.43
CA GLY A 107 -11.76 5.82 6.33
C GLY A 107 -12.76 4.67 6.47
N THR A 108 -13.58 4.64 7.51
CA THR A 108 -14.67 3.68 7.65
C THR A 108 -15.66 3.84 6.51
N VAL A 109 -16.10 2.73 5.91
CA VAL A 109 -17.08 2.74 4.81
C VAL A 109 -18.26 1.85 5.19
N LEU A 110 -19.43 2.46 5.37
CA LEU A 110 -20.69 1.76 5.55
C LEU A 110 -21.47 1.76 4.24
N ARG A 111 -21.90 0.59 3.79
CA ARG A 111 -22.68 0.44 2.55
C ARG A 111 -24.10 0.05 2.86
N ARG A 112 -25.03 0.66 2.12
CA ARG A 112 -26.47 0.36 2.20
C ARG A 112 -27.06 0.36 0.80
N GLU A 113 -28.16 -0.39 0.63
CA GLU A 113 -29.00 -0.33 -0.55
C GLU A 113 -30.31 0.35 -0.22
N PHE A 114 -30.77 1.18 -1.13
CA PHE A 114 -32.03 1.90 -1.00
C PHE A 114 -32.79 1.91 -2.33
N ARG A 115 -34.03 1.48 -2.30
CA ARG A 115 -34.95 1.61 -3.46
C ARG A 115 -35.64 2.94 -3.38
N VAL A 116 -35.44 3.76 -4.40
CA VAL A 116 -36.13 5.06 -4.51
C VAL A 116 -37.62 4.83 -4.69
N VAL A 117 -38.42 5.46 -3.84
CA VAL A 117 -39.90 5.40 -3.87
C VAL A 117 -40.40 6.58 -4.68
N CYS A 118 -41.09 6.28 -5.79
CA CYS A 118 -41.66 7.28 -6.70
C CYS A 118 -43.15 7.50 -6.43
N GLU A 119 -43.49 7.82 -5.18
CA GLU A 119 -44.83 8.07 -4.68
C GLU A 119 -44.85 9.34 -3.82
N PRO A 120 -46.01 10.03 -3.66
CA PRO A 120 -46.11 11.19 -2.79
C PRO A 120 -45.58 10.89 -1.38
N GLY A 121 -44.70 11.78 -0.88
CA GLY A 121 -43.97 11.58 0.39
C GLY A 121 -42.65 10.88 0.28
N GLY A 122 -42.38 10.20 -0.86
CA GLY A 122 -41.12 9.47 -1.04
C GLY A 122 -40.96 8.27 -0.10
N GLY A 123 -39.71 7.81 0.07
CA GLY A 123 -39.36 6.68 0.94
C GLY A 123 -38.41 7.10 2.04
N ARG A 124 -38.44 6.36 3.16
CA ARG A 124 -37.53 6.55 4.28
C ARG A 124 -37.24 5.21 4.96
N LYS A 125 -35.97 4.93 5.26
CA LYS A 125 -35.58 3.82 6.14
C LYS A 125 -35.64 4.23 7.61
N SER A 126 -35.72 3.26 8.48
CA SER A 126 -35.53 3.47 9.92
C SER A 126 -34.14 4.07 10.19
N VAL A 127 -33.99 4.66 11.36
CA VAL A 127 -32.71 5.16 11.87
C VAL A 127 -31.72 3.99 11.92
N ASP A 128 -30.52 4.20 11.41
CA ASP A 128 -29.38 3.28 11.50
C ASP A 128 -28.19 4.06 12.06
N THR A 129 -27.20 3.39 12.58
CA THR A 129 -26.05 4.02 13.23
C THR A 129 -24.79 3.83 12.40
N PHE A 130 -24.14 4.92 12.04
CA PHE A 130 -22.78 4.94 11.52
C PHE A 130 -21.81 5.00 12.70
N ARG A 131 -20.97 4.00 12.81
CA ARG A 131 -19.91 3.97 13.81
C ARG A 131 -18.58 4.19 13.11
N GLU A 132 -17.99 5.34 13.38
CA GLU A 132 -16.61 5.56 13.01
C GLU A 132 -15.77 4.68 13.93
N HIS A 133 -15.15 3.66 13.38
CA HIS A 133 -14.07 3.01 14.10
C HIS A 133 -13.00 4.07 14.29
N SER A 134 -12.76 4.47 15.53
CA SER A 134 -11.61 5.31 15.80
C SER A 134 -10.43 4.65 15.09
N PRO A 135 -9.67 5.38 14.25
CA PRO A 135 -8.44 4.84 13.67
C PRO A 135 -7.51 4.26 14.74
N ASN A 136 -7.76 4.64 16.00
CA ASN A 136 -6.99 4.21 17.17
C ASN A 136 -7.40 2.83 17.69
N ASP A 137 -8.70 2.44 17.60
CA ASP A 137 -9.19 1.21 18.26
C ASP A 137 -8.99 -0.05 17.41
N ALA A 138 -8.85 0.10 16.08
CA ALA A 138 -8.67 -1.03 15.16
C ALA A 138 -7.19 -1.30 14.79
N LEU A 139 -6.28 -0.39 15.15
CA LEU A 139 -4.86 -0.47 14.80
C LEU A 139 -4.05 -1.00 15.99
N THR A 140 -4.17 -2.30 16.26
CA THR A 140 -3.31 -2.98 17.23
C THR A 140 -2.08 -3.50 16.49
N PRO A 141 -0.88 -3.00 16.80
CA PRO A 141 0.36 -3.52 16.21
C PRO A 141 0.49 -5.02 16.44
N VAL A 142 1.09 -5.72 15.48
CA VAL A 142 1.45 -7.13 15.66
C VAL A 142 2.48 -7.21 16.79
N PRO A 143 2.23 -8.02 17.83
CA PRO A 143 3.26 -8.26 18.84
C PRO A 143 4.50 -8.85 18.18
N MET A 144 5.64 -8.17 18.34
CA MET A 144 6.89 -8.61 17.72
C MET A 144 7.59 -9.73 18.47
N GLU A 145 7.21 -10.04 19.69
CA GLU A 145 7.95 -10.88 20.64
C GLU A 145 8.36 -12.26 20.12
N ASN A 146 7.54 -12.87 19.29
CA ASN A 146 7.78 -14.20 18.73
C ASN A 146 8.00 -14.21 17.21
N VAL A 147 8.27 -13.04 16.62
CA VAL A 147 8.48 -12.95 15.17
C VAL A 147 9.94 -13.07 14.84
N GLU A 148 10.28 -14.02 13.98
CA GLU A 148 11.61 -14.13 13.39
C GLU A 148 11.66 -13.47 12.03
N PHE A 149 12.75 -12.73 11.80
CA PHE A 149 13.01 -12.06 10.54
C PHE A 149 14.52 -12.01 10.26
N GLY A 150 14.87 -11.73 9.02
CA GLY A 150 16.23 -11.45 8.58
C GLY A 150 16.25 -10.26 7.63
N ILE A 151 17.42 -9.65 7.48
CA ILE A 151 17.61 -8.57 6.52
C ILE A 151 18.87 -8.79 5.69
N GLU A 152 18.82 -8.32 4.45
CA GLU A 152 19.93 -8.21 3.52
C GLU A 152 20.01 -6.76 3.05
N LEU A 153 21.18 -6.15 3.20
CA LEU A 153 21.40 -4.74 2.91
C LEU A 153 22.56 -4.57 1.94
N GLU A 154 22.28 -4.11 0.74
CA GLU A 154 23.27 -3.89 -0.30
C GLU A 154 23.92 -2.52 -0.13
N LEU A 155 25.24 -2.47 -0.07
CA LEU A 155 26.04 -1.30 0.30
C LEU A 155 27.33 -1.22 -0.51
N SER A 156 27.98 -0.06 -0.42
CA SER A 156 29.35 0.11 -0.91
C SER A 156 30.18 1.02 -0.02
N THR A 157 31.48 0.87 -0.09
CA THR A 157 32.47 1.79 0.47
C THR A 157 33.48 2.22 -0.61
N SER A 158 34.21 3.30 -0.35
CA SER A 158 35.37 3.66 -1.17
C SER A 158 36.44 2.54 -1.14
N SER A 159 37.31 2.47 -2.11
CA SER A 159 38.37 1.51 -2.17
C SER A 159 39.36 1.58 -0.97
N SER A 160 39.39 2.72 -0.29
CA SER A 160 40.22 2.95 0.89
C SER A 160 39.69 2.32 2.19
N VAL A 161 38.40 1.91 2.20
CA VAL A 161 37.75 1.28 3.37
C VAL A 161 37.38 -0.16 2.97
N THR A 162 38.08 -1.12 3.50
CA THR A 162 37.88 -2.54 3.18
C THR A 162 36.61 -3.09 3.83
N THR A 163 36.09 -4.20 3.33
CA THR A 163 34.94 -4.89 3.93
C THR A 163 35.30 -5.42 5.33
N THR A 164 36.54 -5.73 5.58
CA THR A 164 37.07 -6.12 6.92
C THR A 164 36.99 -4.91 7.88
N ASP A 165 37.35 -3.70 7.43
CA ASP A 165 37.18 -2.48 8.25
C ASP A 165 35.72 -2.23 8.61
N VAL A 166 34.82 -2.47 7.65
CA VAL A 166 33.39 -2.37 7.89
C VAL A 166 32.91 -3.41 8.91
N ALA A 167 33.35 -4.68 8.77
CA ALA A 167 33.01 -5.75 9.69
C ALA A 167 33.47 -5.44 11.12
N ASN A 168 34.73 -5.01 11.29
CA ASN A 168 35.30 -4.65 12.58
C ASN A 168 34.53 -3.44 13.20
N SER A 169 34.27 -2.40 12.42
CA SER A 169 33.52 -1.23 12.89
C SER A 169 32.11 -1.57 13.36
N ILE A 170 31.40 -2.44 12.63
CA ILE A 170 30.06 -2.89 13.05
C ILE A 170 30.18 -3.75 14.32
N ALA A 171 31.13 -4.69 14.37
CA ALA A 171 31.28 -5.59 15.51
C ALA A 171 31.51 -4.81 16.81
N GLU A 172 32.43 -3.84 16.78
CA GLU A 172 32.78 -3.00 17.93
C GLU A 172 31.63 -2.09 18.37
N ASN A 173 31.01 -1.35 17.40
CA ASN A 173 30.03 -0.30 17.72
C ASN A 173 28.62 -0.83 17.96
N ALA A 174 28.26 -1.99 17.42
CA ALA A 174 26.96 -2.62 17.63
C ALA A 174 26.97 -3.79 18.62
N THR A 175 28.14 -4.22 19.06
CA THR A 175 28.33 -5.37 19.97
C THR A 175 27.69 -6.63 19.35
N VAL A 176 28.10 -6.98 18.15
CA VAL A 176 27.65 -8.15 17.38
C VAL A 176 28.83 -8.86 16.73
N THR A 177 28.66 -10.13 16.39
CA THR A 177 29.67 -10.85 15.59
C THR A 177 29.40 -10.61 14.12
N VAL A 178 30.42 -10.18 13.36
CA VAL A 178 30.37 -9.98 11.91
C VAL A 178 31.50 -10.77 11.25
N LEU A 179 31.19 -11.57 10.26
CA LEU A 179 32.15 -12.30 9.44
C LEU A 179 32.27 -11.62 8.07
N ASP A 180 33.49 -11.31 7.67
CA ASP A 180 33.80 -10.91 6.30
C ASP A 180 33.98 -12.16 5.45
N LEU A 181 33.01 -12.46 4.59
CA LEU A 181 33.00 -13.63 3.72
C LEU A 181 33.11 -13.25 2.23
N MET A 182 33.70 -12.09 1.91
CA MET A 182 33.84 -11.60 0.53
C MET A 182 34.58 -12.61 -0.35
N HIS A 183 35.59 -13.27 0.20
CA HIS A 183 36.43 -14.24 -0.49
C HIS A 183 36.35 -15.65 0.11
N ASP A 184 35.46 -15.85 1.08
CA ASP A 184 35.28 -17.15 1.74
C ASP A 184 34.13 -17.93 1.07
N TYR A 185 34.47 -19.12 0.60
CA TYR A 185 33.57 -20.10 0.02
C TYR A 185 33.29 -21.28 0.96
N SER A 186 33.70 -21.18 2.21
CA SER A 186 33.51 -22.21 3.24
C SER A 186 32.05 -22.33 3.69
N GLY A 187 31.80 -23.32 4.56
CA GLY A 187 30.51 -23.53 5.20
C GLY A 187 30.04 -22.36 6.11
N ALA A 188 30.88 -21.36 6.39
CA ALA A 188 30.53 -20.19 7.19
C ALA A 188 29.37 -19.35 6.59
N ARG A 189 29.16 -19.46 5.27
CA ARG A 189 27.99 -18.83 4.59
C ARG A 189 26.66 -19.35 5.10
N SER A 190 26.56 -20.58 5.57
CA SER A 190 25.35 -21.21 6.08
C SER A 190 25.01 -20.82 7.51
N ARG A 191 25.89 -20.14 8.24
CA ARG A 191 25.65 -19.69 9.62
C ARG A 191 24.49 -18.72 9.68
N THR A 192 23.60 -18.90 10.64
CA THR A 192 22.39 -18.09 10.85
C THR A 192 22.41 -17.31 12.17
N ASP A 193 23.52 -17.37 12.89
CA ASP A 193 23.72 -16.79 14.22
C ASP A 193 24.64 -15.56 14.24
N VAL A 194 25.21 -15.18 13.08
CA VAL A 194 26.15 -14.06 12.94
C VAL A 194 25.81 -13.18 11.75
N TRP A 195 26.20 -11.92 11.81
CA TRP A 195 26.19 -11.04 10.64
C TRP A 195 27.27 -11.45 9.65
N LYS A 196 27.02 -11.24 8.36
CA LYS A 196 27.93 -11.61 7.29
C LYS A 196 28.02 -10.49 6.27
N ILE A 197 29.24 -10.20 5.83
CA ILE A 197 29.47 -9.39 4.62
C ILE A 197 29.76 -10.37 3.48
N MET A 198 28.98 -10.27 2.41
CA MET A 198 29.03 -11.20 1.28
C MET A 198 29.18 -10.45 -0.05
N HIS A 199 29.78 -11.11 -1.03
CA HIS A 199 29.89 -10.58 -2.39
C HIS A 199 28.52 -10.61 -3.09
N ASP A 200 28.15 -9.47 -3.72
CA ASP A 200 27.06 -9.40 -4.70
C ASP A 200 27.56 -8.73 -5.99
N GLY A 201 27.59 -9.53 -7.06
CA GLY A 201 28.05 -9.07 -8.39
C GLY A 201 27.05 -8.18 -9.14
N SER A 202 25.82 -8.05 -8.67
CA SER A 202 24.78 -7.26 -9.33
C SER A 202 24.91 -5.74 -9.07
N LEU A 203 25.72 -5.36 -8.08
CA LEU A 203 25.83 -3.99 -7.60
C LEU A 203 26.76 -3.14 -8.47
N SER A 204 26.44 -1.88 -8.60
CA SER A 204 27.29 -0.85 -9.23
C SER A 204 27.86 0.13 -8.20
N CYS A 205 29.01 0.71 -8.49
CA CYS A 205 29.59 1.73 -7.64
C CYS A 205 28.77 3.03 -7.68
N PRO A 206 28.56 3.71 -6.53
CA PRO A 206 28.06 5.07 -6.51
C PRO A 206 29.04 6.02 -7.23
N ARG A 207 28.52 7.07 -7.86
CA ARG A 207 29.34 8.06 -8.57
C ARG A 207 30.42 8.69 -7.71
N GLU A 208 30.12 8.87 -6.42
CA GLU A 208 31.01 9.46 -5.43
C GLU A 208 32.24 8.59 -5.14
N HIS A 209 32.17 7.29 -5.42
CA HIS A 209 33.29 6.36 -5.24
C HIS A 209 34.06 6.08 -6.54
N GLY A 210 33.58 6.63 -7.69
CA GLY A 210 34.13 6.29 -9.00
C GLY A 210 33.92 4.82 -9.36
N ASP A 211 34.72 4.33 -10.33
CA ASP A 211 34.55 2.95 -10.83
C ASP A 211 35.16 1.87 -9.91
N ASN A 212 35.93 2.27 -8.93
CA ASN A 212 36.65 1.36 -8.01
C ASN A 212 36.15 1.52 -6.58
N CYS A 213 35.19 0.71 -6.19
CA CYS A 213 34.63 0.66 -4.85
C CYS A 213 34.45 -0.77 -4.34
N ASN A 214 34.39 -0.95 -3.03
CA ASN A 214 34.00 -2.22 -2.42
C ASN A 214 32.47 -2.31 -2.37
N LYS A 215 31.89 -3.29 -3.05
CA LYS A 215 30.45 -3.58 -3.12
C LYS A 215 30.17 -4.86 -2.37
N PHE A 216 29.17 -4.85 -1.51
CA PHE A 216 28.86 -6.00 -0.68
C PHE A 216 27.40 -5.98 -0.22
N GLU A 217 26.96 -7.15 0.23
CA GLU A 217 25.70 -7.36 0.91
C GLU A 217 25.97 -7.66 2.38
N LEU A 218 25.33 -6.91 3.29
CA LEU A 218 25.34 -7.18 4.73
C LEU A 218 24.11 -8.00 5.08
N VAL A 219 24.32 -9.27 5.47
CA VAL A 219 23.26 -10.23 5.79
C VAL A 219 23.21 -10.43 7.30
N SER A 220 22.01 -10.30 7.88
CA SER A 220 21.79 -10.49 9.31
C SER A 220 21.76 -11.98 9.70
N PRO A 221 21.97 -12.29 10.99
CA PRO A 221 21.50 -13.54 11.57
C PRO A 221 19.97 -13.60 11.57
N ILE A 222 19.41 -14.71 12.08
CA ILE A 222 17.98 -14.76 12.42
C ILE A 222 17.78 -13.83 13.62
N LEU A 223 16.97 -12.80 13.38
CA LEU A 223 16.63 -11.80 14.38
C LEU A 223 15.23 -12.06 14.93
N ARG A 224 15.00 -11.71 16.21
CA ARG A 224 13.72 -11.98 16.85
C ARG A 224 13.18 -10.73 17.56
N GLY A 225 11.96 -10.40 17.28
CA GLY A 225 11.15 -9.46 18.04
C GLY A 225 11.72 -8.04 18.17
N GLY A 226 11.42 -7.43 19.29
CA GLY A 226 11.91 -6.09 19.64
C GLY A 226 13.42 -6.04 19.87
N GLU A 227 13.98 -7.11 20.44
CA GLU A 227 15.43 -7.24 20.62
C GLU A 227 16.17 -7.23 19.27
N GLY A 228 15.67 -8.01 18.29
CA GLY A 228 16.21 -8.02 16.93
C GLY A 228 16.15 -6.64 16.28
N LEU A 229 15.06 -5.87 16.45
CA LEU A 229 14.98 -4.48 15.98
C LEU A 229 15.98 -3.57 16.68
N GLY A 230 16.27 -3.80 17.98
CA GLY A 230 17.28 -3.08 18.73
C GLY A 230 18.70 -3.38 18.21
N ILE A 231 18.99 -4.63 17.83
CA ILE A 231 20.26 -5.02 17.20
C ILE A 231 20.40 -4.30 15.85
N VAL A 232 19.36 -4.35 15.00
CA VAL A 232 19.36 -3.64 13.71
C VAL A 232 19.63 -2.15 13.92
N ASP A 233 18.99 -1.51 14.90
CA ASP A 233 19.21 -0.09 15.19
C ASP A 233 20.66 0.24 15.51
N ARG A 234 21.34 -0.61 16.29
CA ARG A 234 22.77 -0.44 16.62
C ARG A 234 23.66 -0.63 15.38
N VAL A 235 23.38 -1.66 14.56
CA VAL A 235 24.12 -1.92 13.33
C VAL A 235 23.95 -0.76 12.32
N MET A 236 22.73 -0.24 12.14
CA MET A 236 22.51 0.92 11.26
C MET A 236 23.22 2.18 11.78
N ARG A 237 23.33 2.36 13.08
CA ARG A 237 24.11 3.45 13.68
C ARG A 237 25.58 3.28 13.39
N ALA A 238 26.13 2.07 13.56
CA ALA A 238 27.52 1.76 13.27
C ALA A 238 27.86 2.04 11.80
N LEU A 239 27.01 1.59 10.86
CA LEU A 239 27.14 1.91 9.44
C LEU A 239 27.13 3.41 9.14
N GLY A 240 26.25 4.16 9.80
CA GLY A 240 26.15 5.62 9.65
C GLY A 240 27.42 6.39 10.12
N ASN A 241 28.22 5.76 10.99
CA ASN A 241 29.48 6.33 11.47
C ASN A 241 30.68 6.04 10.54
N ILE A 242 30.51 5.21 9.51
CA ILE A 242 31.55 4.93 8.51
C ILE A 242 31.41 5.92 7.34
N PRO A 243 32.29 6.93 7.21
CA PRO A 243 32.09 8.05 6.28
C PRO A 243 31.95 7.65 4.82
N SER A 244 32.56 6.52 4.43
CA SER A 244 32.56 6.06 3.04
C SER A 244 31.38 5.12 2.69
N VAL A 245 30.51 4.75 3.64
CA VAL A 245 29.33 3.93 3.32
C VAL A 245 28.36 4.72 2.49
N LYS A 246 28.02 4.19 1.31
CA LYS A 246 27.07 4.78 0.36
C LYS A 246 26.10 3.74 -0.18
N VAL A 247 24.98 4.25 -0.66
CA VAL A 247 23.95 3.48 -1.39
C VAL A 247 23.59 4.18 -2.68
N ASN A 248 23.15 3.42 -3.69
CA ASN A 248 22.68 3.98 -4.96
C ASN A 248 21.43 3.24 -5.46
N GLN A 249 20.96 3.59 -6.66
CA GLN A 249 19.73 3.04 -7.25
C GLN A 249 19.83 1.54 -7.60
N SER A 250 21.03 0.98 -7.76
CA SER A 250 21.23 -0.46 -8.00
C SER A 250 21.01 -1.31 -6.75
N MET A 251 21.07 -0.68 -5.57
CA MET A 251 21.10 -1.36 -4.28
C MET A 251 19.72 -1.50 -3.66
N GLY A 252 19.43 -2.70 -3.14
CA GLY A 252 18.21 -3.08 -2.48
C GLY A 252 18.36 -3.29 -0.97
N PHE A 253 17.25 -3.22 -0.28
CA PHE A 253 17.09 -3.63 1.10
C PHE A 253 15.99 -4.69 1.16
N HIS A 254 16.38 -5.93 1.50
CA HIS A 254 15.50 -7.08 1.52
C HIS A 254 15.13 -7.44 2.96
N VAL A 255 13.89 -7.85 3.16
CA VAL A 255 13.38 -8.29 4.47
C VAL A 255 12.78 -9.68 4.32
N HIS A 256 13.33 -10.64 5.04
CA HIS A 256 12.85 -12.00 5.19
C HIS A 256 11.96 -12.11 6.41
N VAL A 257 10.74 -12.61 6.25
CA VAL A 257 9.83 -12.88 7.36
C VAL A 257 9.60 -14.37 7.47
N ASN A 258 9.81 -14.94 8.65
CA ASN A 258 9.58 -16.36 8.90
C ASN A 258 8.09 -16.70 8.77
N VAL A 259 7.78 -17.70 7.95
CA VAL A 259 6.42 -18.18 7.66
C VAL A 259 6.29 -19.70 7.84
N GLU A 260 7.23 -20.32 8.53
CA GLU A 260 7.28 -21.79 8.73
C GLU A 260 5.95 -22.33 9.24
N ASN A 261 5.39 -21.67 10.25
CA ASN A 261 4.17 -22.05 10.94
C ASN A 261 2.87 -21.61 10.22
N LEU A 262 2.98 -20.99 9.05
CA LEU A 262 1.79 -20.63 8.27
C LEU A 262 1.32 -21.80 7.41
N SER A 263 0.04 -22.17 7.51
CA SER A 263 -0.56 -23.13 6.58
C SER A 263 -0.60 -22.58 5.15
N LEU A 264 -0.77 -23.46 4.16
CA LEU A 264 -0.94 -23.05 2.75
C LEU A 264 -2.07 -22.02 2.60
N ALA A 265 -3.19 -22.22 3.28
CA ALA A 265 -4.31 -21.27 3.25
C ALA A 265 -3.91 -19.87 3.74
N LYS A 266 -3.14 -19.80 4.81
CA LYS A 266 -2.61 -18.52 5.33
C LYS A 266 -1.61 -17.87 4.38
N LEU A 267 -0.74 -18.65 3.75
CA LEU A 267 0.20 -18.15 2.72
C LEU A 267 -0.54 -17.62 1.49
N LYS A 268 -1.62 -18.28 1.05
CA LYS A 268 -2.47 -17.77 -0.02
C LYS A 268 -3.07 -16.40 0.35
N ASN A 269 -3.55 -16.23 1.57
CA ASN A 269 -4.05 -14.93 2.03
C ASN A 269 -2.96 -13.85 1.97
N VAL A 270 -1.72 -14.15 2.33
CA VAL A 270 -0.58 -13.21 2.23
C VAL A 270 -0.35 -12.83 0.78
N CYS A 271 -0.27 -13.80 -0.14
CA CYS A 271 -0.05 -13.54 -1.56
C CYS A 271 -1.20 -12.73 -2.19
N GLN A 272 -2.44 -13.06 -1.86
CA GLN A 272 -3.63 -12.34 -2.35
C GLN A 272 -3.67 -10.89 -1.85
N ASN A 273 -3.35 -10.66 -0.59
CA ASN A 273 -3.24 -9.29 -0.05
C ASN A 273 -2.07 -8.54 -0.71
N PHE A 274 -0.94 -9.19 -0.95
CA PHE A 274 0.20 -8.55 -1.62
C PHE A 274 -0.20 -8.08 -3.02
N ILE A 275 -0.77 -8.94 -3.85
CA ILE A 275 -1.22 -8.60 -5.21
C ILE A 275 -2.25 -7.48 -5.21
N LYS A 276 -3.18 -7.52 -4.25
CA LYS A 276 -4.20 -6.47 -4.12
C LYS A 276 -3.61 -5.10 -3.84
N TYR A 277 -2.60 -5.03 -3.00
CA TYR A 277 -2.01 -3.78 -2.52
C TYR A 277 -0.65 -3.46 -3.15
N GLU A 278 -0.21 -4.21 -4.17
CA GLU A 278 1.09 -4.02 -4.82
C GLU A 278 1.28 -2.58 -5.33
N SER A 279 0.28 -2.00 -6.00
CA SER A 279 0.37 -0.63 -6.50
C SER A 279 0.43 0.41 -5.37
N ALA A 280 -0.27 0.17 -4.26
CA ALA A 280 -0.17 1.02 -3.08
C ALA A 280 1.22 0.96 -2.44
N MET A 281 1.86 -0.23 -2.40
CA MET A 281 3.24 -0.37 -1.95
C MET A 281 4.22 0.34 -2.89
N ASP A 282 3.98 0.32 -4.20
CA ASP A 282 4.78 1.06 -5.18
C ASP A 282 4.83 2.55 -4.86
N THR A 283 3.76 3.14 -4.34
CA THR A 283 3.75 4.57 -3.95
C THR A 283 4.70 4.90 -2.80
N LEU A 284 5.12 3.90 -2.02
CA LEU A 284 6.08 4.06 -0.92
C LEU A 284 7.53 4.00 -1.39
N MET A 285 7.75 3.61 -2.64
CA MET A 285 9.06 3.33 -3.22
C MET A 285 9.48 4.43 -4.22
N PRO A 286 10.78 4.68 -4.35
CA PRO A 286 11.26 5.55 -5.43
C PRO A 286 10.97 4.91 -6.79
N PRO A 287 10.86 5.71 -7.89
CA PRO A 287 10.54 5.20 -9.21
C PRO A 287 11.42 4.03 -9.67
N SER A 288 12.72 4.06 -9.34
CA SER A 288 13.69 3.00 -9.68
C SER A 288 13.39 1.64 -9.04
N ARG A 289 12.51 1.57 -8.03
CA ARG A 289 12.16 0.34 -7.29
C ARG A 289 10.69 -0.06 -7.47
N ARG A 290 9.92 0.67 -8.27
CA ARG A 290 8.51 0.34 -8.55
C ARG A 290 8.38 -0.78 -9.57
N GLU A 291 9.23 -0.71 -10.62
CA GLU A 291 9.28 -1.73 -11.67
C GLU A 291 10.67 -1.72 -12.32
N ASN A 292 11.40 -2.82 -12.19
CA ASN A 292 12.67 -3.06 -12.86
C ASN A 292 12.92 -4.57 -12.96
N GLN A 293 14.01 -4.95 -13.62
CA GLN A 293 14.35 -6.37 -13.82
C GLN A 293 14.60 -7.17 -12.53
N TYR A 294 14.87 -6.51 -11.39
CA TYR A 294 15.12 -7.12 -10.07
C TYR A 294 13.92 -7.01 -9.12
N CYS A 295 12.87 -6.27 -9.50
CA CYS A 295 11.65 -6.04 -8.72
C CYS A 295 10.41 -6.11 -9.64
N LYS A 296 10.23 -7.25 -10.32
CA LYS A 296 9.09 -7.51 -11.21
C LYS A 296 7.79 -7.58 -10.44
N SER A 297 6.69 -7.21 -11.09
CA SER A 297 5.35 -7.31 -10.51
C SER A 297 4.91 -8.75 -10.32
N ASN A 298 4.53 -9.12 -9.10
CA ASN A 298 3.89 -10.42 -8.84
C ASN A 298 2.48 -10.49 -9.42
N LYS A 299 1.76 -9.36 -9.44
CA LYS A 299 0.42 -9.28 -10.04
C LYS A 299 0.45 -9.62 -11.53
N LEU A 300 1.42 -9.07 -12.27
CA LEU A 300 1.61 -9.39 -13.70
C LEU A 300 2.04 -10.84 -13.92
N ALA A 301 2.91 -11.37 -13.05
CA ALA A 301 3.32 -12.78 -13.09
C ALA A 301 2.11 -13.71 -12.96
N VAL A 302 1.29 -13.53 -11.93
CA VAL A 302 0.09 -14.35 -11.70
C VAL A 302 -0.94 -14.18 -12.81
N ALA A 303 -1.07 -12.99 -13.40
CA ALA A 303 -1.96 -12.74 -14.53
C ALA A 303 -1.53 -13.48 -15.82
N SER A 304 -0.29 -13.99 -15.91
CA SER A 304 0.24 -14.75 -17.05
C SER A 304 0.11 -14.01 -18.39
N ASN A 305 0.58 -12.76 -18.46
CA ASN A 305 0.60 -11.92 -19.68
C ASN A 305 -0.74 -11.76 -20.42
N VAL A 306 -1.86 -12.10 -19.80
CA VAL A 306 -3.19 -11.84 -20.38
C VAL A 306 -3.53 -10.36 -20.15
N VAL A 307 -3.08 -9.53 -21.04
CA VAL A 307 -3.16 -8.05 -20.98
C VAL A 307 -4.59 -7.54 -20.74
N TYR A 308 -5.59 -8.25 -21.21
CA TYR A 308 -7.01 -7.88 -21.04
C TYR A 308 -7.62 -8.30 -19.69
N LEU A 309 -7.01 -9.26 -18.99
CA LEU A 309 -7.53 -9.78 -17.71
C LEU A 309 -6.79 -9.22 -16.48
N ALA A 310 -5.70 -8.50 -16.67
CA ALA A 310 -4.95 -7.86 -15.57
C ALA A 310 -5.79 -6.84 -14.78
N ALA A 311 -6.89 -6.34 -15.37
CA ALA A 311 -7.87 -5.49 -14.69
C ALA A 311 -8.83 -6.28 -13.78
N ASN A 312 -8.98 -7.60 -13.97
CA ASN A 312 -9.86 -8.42 -13.16
C ASN A 312 -9.10 -9.05 -11.99
N SER A 313 -9.06 -8.33 -10.86
CA SER A 313 -8.41 -8.80 -9.63
C SER A 313 -8.99 -10.13 -9.12
N GLU A 314 -10.23 -10.47 -9.44
CA GLU A 314 -10.87 -11.72 -9.03
C GLU A 314 -10.22 -12.94 -9.69
N TYR A 315 -9.94 -12.88 -10.99
CA TYR A 315 -9.27 -13.97 -11.71
C TYR A 315 -7.87 -14.26 -11.12
N VAL A 316 -7.11 -13.22 -10.81
CA VAL A 316 -5.78 -13.37 -10.20
C VAL A 316 -5.87 -14.02 -8.81
N LEU A 317 -6.88 -13.63 -8.00
CA LEU A 317 -7.11 -14.24 -6.69
C LEU A 317 -7.53 -15.70 -6.80
N GLN A 318 -8.37 -16.06 -7.79
CA GLN A 318 -8.79 -17.44 -8.05
C GLN A 318 -7.61 -18.34 -8.42
N LYS A 319 -6.63 -17.87 -9.21
CA LYS A 319 -5.40 -18.63 -9.49
C LYS A 319 -4.62 -18.98 -8.22
N ILE A 320 -4.49 -18.03 -7.30
CA ILE A 320 -3.85 -18.28 -6.01
C ILE A 320 -4.66 -19.31 -5.20
N ASP A 321 -5.99 -19.20 -5.19
CA ASP A 321 -6.87 -20.16 -4.51
C ASP A 321 -6.74 -21.58 -5.08
N ALA A 322 -6.52 -21.71 -6.36
CA ALA A 322 -6.36 -23.00 -7.01
C ALA A 322 -5.04 -23.73 -6.65
N CYS A 323 -4.04 -23.05 -6.09
CA CYS A 323 -2.80 -23.70 -5.68
C CYS A 323 -3.05 -24.75 -4.58
N THR A 324 -2.51 -25.95 -4.74
CA THR A 324 -2.66 -27.07 -3.80
C THR A 324 -1.42 -27.35 -2.96
N SER A 325 -0.31 -26.64 -3.23
CA SER A 325 0.96 -26.81 -2.51
C SER A 325 1.72 -25.49 -2.36
N ARG A 326 2.65 -25.45 -1.39
CA ARG A 326 3.57 -24.29 -1.24
C ARG A 326 4.43 -24.11 -2.50
N LYS A 327 4.87 -25.21 -3.13
CA LYS A 327 5.64 -25.16 -4.37
C LYS A 327 4.81 -24.53 -5.48
N GLY A 328 3.59 -25.02 -5.74
CA GLY A 328 2.72 -24.45 -6.78
C GLY A 328 2.39 -22.98 -6.54
N LEU A 329 2.24 -22.55 -5.28
CA LEU A 329 2.09 -21.13 -4.94
C LEU A 329 3.35 -20.32 -5.27
N GLY A 330 4.54 -20.88 -4.98
CA GLY A 330 5.81 -20.26 -5.34
C GLY A 330 6.00 -20.17 -6.85
N ASP A 331 5.75 -21.23 -7.59
CA ASP A 331 5.85 -21.27 -9.06
C ASP A 331 4.91 -20.23 -9.72
N LEU A 332 3.73 -20.00 -9.11
CA LEU A 332 2.78 -18.98 -9.58
C LEU A 332 3.26 -17.56 -9.28
N MET A 333 3.78 -17.30 -8.08
CA MET A 333 4.23 -15.97 -7.64
C MET A 333 5.62 -15.59 -8.20
N ASN A 334 6.46 -16.59 -8.47
CA ASN A 334 7.85 -16.45 -8.91
C ASN A 334 8.12 -17.42 -10.08
N PRO A 335 7.51 -17.21 -11.25
CA PRO A 335 7.67 -18.11 -12.40
C PRO A 335 9.13 -18.26 -12.81
N GLU A 336 9.45 -19.41 -13.41
CA GLU A 336 10.80 -19.78 -13.88
C GLU A 336 11.85 -19.84 -12.75
N ASP A 337 11.41 -20.12 -11.52
CA ASP A 337 12.27 -20.15 -10.33
C ASP A 337 13.08 -18.85 -10.13
N GLN A 338 12.56 -17.70 -10.59
CA GLN A 338 13.22 -16.42 -10.48
C GLN A 338 12.92 -15.70 -9.16
N LYS A 339 13.98 -15.27 -8.47
CA LYS A 339 13.88 -14.48 -7.23
C LYS A 339 13.50 -12.99 -7.46
N TYR A 340 13.56 -12.51 -8.70
CA TYR A 340 13.49 -11.07 -9.05
C TYR A 340 12.07 -10.49 -9.09
N PHE A 341 11.26 -10.84 -8.12
CA PHE A 341 9.92 -10.29 -7.91
C PHE A 341 9.86 -9.49 -6.61
N LYS A 342 8.93 -8.55 -6.51
CA LYS A 342 8.73 -7.71 -5.32
C LYS A 342 8.52 -8.54 -4.05
N LEU A 343 7.73 -9.63 -4.17
CA LEU A 343 7.59 -10.66 -3.14
C LEU A 343 8.18 -11.97 -3.67
N ASN A 344 9.21 -12.47 -3.00
CA ASN A 344 9.92 -13.69 -3.39
C ASN A 344 9.62 -14.84 -2.42
N LEU A 345 9.04 -15.92 -2.94
CA LEU A 345 8.73 -17.14 -2.21
C LEU A 345 9.80 -18.24 -2.39
N MET A 346 10.82 -18.01 -3.21
CA MET A 346 11.86 -19.00 -3.50
C MET A 346 12.58 -19.53 -2.25
N PRO A 347 12.90 -18.71 -1.22
CA PRO A 347 13.51 -19.24 -0.01
C PRO A 347 12.67 -20.35 0.64
N LEU A 348 11.35 -20.17 0.67
CA LEU A 348 10.38 -21.11 1.24
C LEU A 348 10.22 -22.37 0.37
N THR A 349 10.13 -22.23 -0.96
CA THR A 349 9.81 -23.35 -1.88
C THR A 349 11.02 -24.21 -2.16
N THR A 350 12.22 -23.65 -2.18
CA THR A 350 13.49 -24.39 -2.32
C THR A 350 13.97 -24.99 -1.00
N LYS A 351 13.24 -24.81 0.10
CA LYS A 351 13.59 -25.26 1.46
C LYS A 351 14.92 -24.74 1.98
N ARG A 352 15.42 -23.64 1.43
CA ARG A 352 16.65 -22.98 1.92
C ARG A 352 16.41 -22.27 3.24
N GLN A 353 15.29 -21.58 3.33
CA GLN A 353 14.86 -20.84 4.52
C GLN A 353 13.33 -20.83 4.59
N PRO A 354 12.72 -20.95 5.76
CA PRO A 354 11.26 -20.94 5.90
C PRO A 354 10.69 -19.52 5.84
N THR A 355 11.16 -18.70 4.90
CA THR A 355 10.82 -17.27 4.81
C THR A 355 10.23 -16.89 3.47
N ILE A 356 9.45 -15.81 3.48
CA ILE A 356 9.14 -15.02 2.29
C ILE A 356 9.95 -13.72 2.35
N GLU A 357 10.40 -13.23 1.20
CA GLU A 357 11.31 -12.10 1.08
C GLU A 357 10.63 -10.92 0.39
N PHE A 358 10.67 -9.74 1.02
CA PHE A 358 10.29 -8.47 0.40
C PHE A 358 11.53 -7.81 -0.20
N ARG A 359 11.55 -7.64 -1.53
CA ARG A 359 12.72 -7.16 -2.28
C ARG A 359 12.61 -5.73 -2.79
N GLN A 360 11.50 -5.08 -2.55
CA GLN A 360 11.14 -3.84 -3.24
C GLN A 360 11.82 -2.58 -2.68
N HIS A 361 12.22 -2.57 -1.40
CA HIS A 361 12.76 -1.36 -0.79
C HIS A 361 14.17 -1.03 -1.32
N SER A 362 14.45 0.26 -1.60
CA SER A 362 15.81 0.70 -1.91
C SER A 362 16.71 0.57 -0.69
N SER A 363 18.00 0.29 -0.90
CA SER A 363 18.95 0.24 0.19
C SER A 363 19.03 1.56 0.96
N THR A 364 19.21 1.43 2.26
CA THR A 364 19.34 2.56 3.19
C THR A 364 19.86 2.09 4.54
N TYR A 365 20.74 2.87 5.17
CA TYR A 365 21.14 2.66 6.56
C TYR A 365 20.52 3.67 7.53
N GLN A 366 19.53 4.43 7.05
CA GLN A 366 18.75 5.33 7.91
C GLN A 366 17.86 4.51 8.85
N ARG A 367 18.16 4.57 10.15
CA ARG A 367 17.58 3.76 11.21
C ARG A 367 16.06 3.66 11.17
N ASP A 368 15.37 4.78 11.03
CA ASP A 368 13.91 4.80 11.05
C ASP A 368 13.31 4.20 9.78
N LYS A 369 13.94 4.40 8.61
CA LYS A 369 13.51 3.76 7.36
C LYS A 369 13.62 2.24 7.46
N VAL A 370 14.76 1.76 7.93
CA VAL A 370 15.02 0.32 8.08
C VAL A 370 14.04 -0.32 9.07
N LYS A 371 13.93 0.22 10.29
CA LYS A 371 13.04 -0.33 11.32
C LYS A 371 11.56 -0.31 10.91
N ASN A 372 11.10 0.79 10.31
CA ASN A 372 9.71 0.89 9.90
C ASN A 372 9.39 -0.02 8.72
N TRP A 373 10.34 -0.27 7.80
CA TRP A 373 10.12 -1.25 6.73
C TRP A 373 10.06 -2.69 7.26
N ILE A 374 10.93 -3.08 8.20
CA ILE A 374 10.87 -4.38 8.86
C ILE A 374 9.52 -4.57 9.56
N ARG A 375 9.10 -3.59 10.37
CA ARG A 375 7.81 -3.63 11.07
C ARG A 375 6.64 -3.72 10.08
N PHE A 376 6.71 -2.99 8.98
CA PHE A 376 5.70 -3.05 7.91
C PHE A 376 5.61 -4.46 7.31
N CYS A 377 6.74 -5.06 6.90
CA CYS A 377 6.76 -6.39 6.31
C CYS A 377 6.20 -7.45 7.27
N VAL A 378 6.61 -7.41 8.53
CA VAL A 378 6.11 -8.32 9.58
C VAL A 378 4.61 -8.14 9.79
N ALA A 379 4.14 -6.91 9.99
CA ALA A 379 2.72 -6.62 10.21
C ALA A 379 1.90 -7.04 8.99
N PHE A 380 2.38 -6.78 7.78
CA PHE A 380 1.73 -7.19 6.54
C PHE A 380 1.54 -8.71 6.47
N VAL A 381 2.60 -9.49 6.71
CA VAL A 381 2.55 -10.96 6.65
C VAL A 381 1.60 -11.53 7.68
N TYR A 382 1.80 -11.20 8.97
CA TYR A 382 1.07 -11.85 10.05
C TYR A 382 -0.41 -11.46 10.11
N ASN A 383 -0.76 -10.25 9.70
CA ASN A 383 -2.16 -9.84 9.62
C ASN A 383 -2.83 -10.35 8.34
N SER A 384 -2.14 -10.31 7.19
CA SER A 384 -2.66 -10.91 5.96
C SER A 384 -2.97 -12.41 6.14
N ALA A 385 -2.14 -13.12 6.90
CA ALA A 385 -2.36 -14.54 7.17
C ALA A 385 -3.70 -14.81 7.90
N LYS A 386 -4.24 -13.82 8.63
CA LYS A 386 -5.49 -13.95 9.39
C LYS A 386 -6.73 -13.76 8.52
N TYR A 387 -6.66 -12.96 7.47
CA TYR A 387 -7.81 -12.52 6.72
C TYR A 387 -7.56 -12.55 5.21
N ARG A 388 -8.48 -13.18 4.50
CA ARG A 388 -8.54 -13.13 3.04
C ARG A 388 -8.92 -11.70 2.61
N PRO A 389 -8.32 -11.16 1.54
CA PRO A 389 -8.80 -9.90 0.99
C PRO A 389 -10.24 -10.06 0.50
N PRO A 390 -11.11 -9.05 0.69
CA PRO A 390 -12.50 -9.14 0.23
C PRO A 390 -12.57 -9.38 -1.28
N ALA A 391 -13.28 -10.42 -1.70
CA ALA A 391 -13.42 -10.82 -3.10
C ALA A 391 -14.22 -9.81 -3.96
N HIS A 392 -15.08 -9.01 -3.32
CA HIS A 392 -16.00 -8.09 -4.01
C HIS A 392 -15.41 -6.73 -4.38
N LEU A 393 -14.10 -6.60 -4.43
CA LEU A 393 -13.45 -5.37 -4.90
C LEU A 393 -13.46 -5.30 -6.42
N THR A 394 -14.65 -5.30 -7.00
CA THR A 394 -14.88 -5.12 -8.44
C THR A 394 -14.68 -3.68 -8.93
N ARG A 395 -14.48 -2.74 -8.01
CA ARG A 395 -14.23 -1.34 -8.30
C ARG A 395 -12.74 -1.08 -8.41
N SER A 396 -12.33 -0.27 -9.36
CA SER A 396 -10.98 0.31 -9.37
C SER A 396 -10.85 1.33 -8.24
N TYR A 397 -9.85 1.15 -7.39
CA TYR A 397 -9.47 2.09 -6.35
C TYR A 397 -8.23 2.85 -6.79
N SER A 398 -8.11 4.11 -6.41
CA SER A 398 -6.86 4.84 -6.53
C SER A 398 -5.80 4.24 -5.60
N ASP A 399 -4.53 4.46 -5.90
CA ASP A 399 -3.43 3.99 -5.05
C ASP A 399 -3.49 4.59 -3.64
N ASP A 400 -4.04 5.80 -3.47
CA ASP A 400 -4.25 6.40 -2.16
C ASP A 400 -5.36 5.71 -1.38
N GLU A 401 -6.46 5.34 -2.03
CA GLU A 401 -7.52 4.54 -1.39
C GLU A 401 -6.98 3.16 -1.00
N LEU A 402 -6.20 2.52 -1.87
CA LEU A 402 -5.57 1.23 -1.58
C LEU A 402 -4.55 1.33 -0.44
N PHE A 403 -3.76 2.40 -0.39
CA PHE A 403 -2.84 2.65 0.71
C PHE A 403 -3.58 2.76 2.05
N ASP A 404 -4.62 3.57 2.12
CA ASP A 404 -5.41 3.74 3.35
C ASP A 404 -6.07 2.42 3.77
N MET A 405 -6.59 1.65 2.80
CA MET A 405 -7.16 0.32 3.05
C MET A 405 -6.11 -0.67 3.56
N MET A 406 -4.92 -0.70 2.94
CA MET A 406 -3.81 -1.54 3.36
C MET A 406 -3.38 -1.23 4.79
N MET A 407 -3.20 0.05 5.11
CA MET A 407 -2.80 0.47 6.46
C MET A 407 -3.85 0.17 7.50
N MET A 408 -5.14 0.29 7.17
CA MET A 408 -6.24 0.08 8.10
C MET A 408 -6.57 -1.40 8.30
N TYR A 409 -6.60 -2.20 7.23
CA TYR A 409 -7.12 -3.57 7.29
C TYR A 409 -6.03 -4.64 7.36
N VAL A 410 -4.82 -4.31 6.90
CA VAL A 410 -3.70 -5.26 6.84
C VAL A 410 -2.59 -4.89 7.81
N VAL A 411 -1.96 -3.73 7.65
CA VAL A 411 -0.81 -3.36 8.50
C VAL A 411 -1.25 -3.12 9.94
N LYS A 412 -2.37 -2.42 10.15
CA LYS A 412 -3.00 -2.17 11.47
C LYS A 412 -2.07 -1.51 12.51
N ASP A 413 -1.10 -0.75 12.07
CA ASP A 413 -0.18 -0.01 12.93
C ASP A 413 -0.28 1.49 12.63
N ARG A 414 -0.75 2.25 13.62
CA ARG A 414 -0.95 3.69 13.50
C ARG A 414 0.37 4.42 13.25
N SER A 415 1.42 4.05 13.98
CA SER A 415 2.72 4.73 13.85
C SER A 415 3.33 4.52 12.46
N LEU A 416 3.17 3.33 11.89
CA LEU A 416 3.56 3.05 10.50
C LEU A 416 2.72 3.83 9.50
N ARG A 417 1.41 3.91 9.71
CA ARG A 417 0.52 4.68 8.83
C ARG A 417 0.92 6.14 8.78
N ASP A 418 1.13 6.75 9.95
CA ASP A 418 1.48 8.17 10.06
C ASP A 418 2.87 8.43 9.47
N TYR A 419 3.83 7.55 9.71
CA TYR A 419 5.17 7.60 9.11
C TYR A 419 5.12 7.54 7.58
N TYR A 420 4.39 6.58 7.00
CA TYR A 420 4.34 6.42 5.54
C TYR A 420 3.49 7.49 4.85
N ARG A 421 2.47 8.04 5.51
CA ARG A 421 1.75 9.23 5.00
C ARG A 421 2.68 10.44 4.87
N GLY A 422 3.52 10.68 5.87
CA GLY A 422 4.54 11.73 5.82
C GLY A 422 5.50 11.54 4.65
N ARG A 423 6.01 10.33 4.45
CA ARG A 423 6.92 10.02 3.33
C ARG A 423 6.28 10.17 1.95
N LYS A 424 5.00 9.85 1.77
CA LYS A 424 4.31 10.08 0.49
C LYS A 424 4.28 11.56 0.13
N ILE A 425 4.06 12.44 1.11
CA ILE A 425 4.08 13.89 0.91
C ILE A 425 5.48 14.36 0.50
N GLU A 426 6.53 13.86 1.14
CA GLU A 426 7.92 14.17 0.78
C GLU A 426 8.24 13.75 -0.66
N HIS A 427 7.79 12.58 -1.09
CA HIS A 427 8.01 12.10 -2.47
C HIS A 427 7.26 12.92 -3.52
N VAL A 428 6.09 13.46 -3.21
CA VAL A 428 5.34 14.35 -4.10
C VAL A 428 6.02 15.72 -4.20
N ASN A 429 6.48 16.29 -3.09
CA ASN A 429 7.13 17.59 -3.04
C ASN A 429 8.52 17.59 -3.69
N ASN A 430 9.28 16.49 -3.57
CA ASN A 430 10.61 16.37 -4.19
C ASN A 430 10.57 16.08 -5.70
N HIS A 431 9.41 15.79 -6.29
CA HIS A 431 9.26 15.70 -7.75
C HIS A 431 9.01 17.06 -8.43
N GLY A 432 8.77 18.13 -7.65
CA GLY A 432 8.77 19.53 -8.14
C GLY A 432 10.16 20.13 -8.29
N ASP A 433 11.20 19.58 -7.63
CA ASP A 433 12.56 20.15 -7.55
C ASP A 433 13.66 19.09 -7.77
N SER A 434 13.52 18.18 -8.71
CA SER A 434 14.56 17.20 -9.01
C SER A 434 15.37 17.53 -10.24
N CYS A 435 16.10 18.62 -10.19
CA CYS A 435 17.41 18.73 -10.81
C CYS A 435 18.36 19.29 -9.76
N CYS A 436 19.42 18.51 -9.42
CA CYS A 436 20.50 18.91 -8.51
C CYS A 436 20.30 18.59 -7.03
N GLY A 437 20.57 17.34 -6.64
CA GLY A 437 21.10 17.03 -5.32
C GLY A 437 22.56 17.53 -5.23
N GLY A 438 22.81 18.63 -4.52
CA GLY A 438 24.15 19.10 -4.13
C GLY A 438 24.67 20.29 -4.92
N CYS A 439 24.19 21.49 -4.65
CA CYS A 439 24.96 22.74 -4.78
C CYS A 439 24.47 23.73 -3.73
N ALA A 440 25.15 23.78 -2.59
CA ALA A 440 25.24 24.98 -1.81
C ALA A 440 26.30 25.85 -2.52
N THR A 441 25.89 26.88 -3.19
CA THR A 441 26.46 28.20 -3.47
C THR A 441 26.06 28.65 -4.87
N GLY A 442 25.47 29.86 -4.95
CA GLY A 442 24.86 30.42 -6.16
C GLY A 442 25.87 30.74 -7.27
N SER A 443 25.49 30.43 -8.47
CA SER A 443 25.74 31.15 -9.71
C SER A 443 25.01 30.40 -10.86
N GLY A 444 24.40 31.17 -11.76
CA GLY A 444 23.40 30.78 -12.73
C GLY A 444 23.75 29.63 -13.70
N CYS A 445 22.73 28.92 -14.09
CA CYS A 445 22.79 27.96 -15.20
C CYS A 445 21.96 28.49 -16.37
N ASP A 446 22.65 28.86 -17.45
CA ASP A 446 22.07 29.19 -18.76
C ASP A 446 21.53 27.93 -19.45
N ALA A 447 20.31 28.05 -19.94
CA ALA A 447 19.65 27.02 -20.74
C ALA A 447 20.21 26.99 -22.18
N HIS A 448 20.91 25.93 -22.54
CA HIS A 448 21.18 25.63 -23.94
C HIS A 448 20.25 24.51 -24.46
N GLN A 449 19.24 24.93 -25.21
CA GLN A 449 18.46 24.06 -26.09
C GLN A 449 19.36 23.52 -27.23
N ARG A 450 19.40 22.20 -27.42
CA ARG A 450 19.88 21.60 -28.69
C ARG A 450 18.68 20.97 -29.42
N PRO A 451 18.56 21.19 -30.75
CA PRO A 451 17.46 20.67 -31.56
C PRO A 451 17.65 19.19 -31.88
N VAL A 452 16.55 18.47 -31.86
CA VAL A 452 16.45 17.07 -32.30
C VAL A 452 16.50 17.05 -33.83
N LYS A 453 17.49 16.36 -34.41
CA LYS A 453 17.53 16.02 -35.85
C LYS A 453 16.65 14.78 -36.08
N MET A 454 15.58 14.95 -36.85
CA MET A 454 14.90 13.85 -37.50
C MET A 454 15.78 13.26 -38.58
N ALA A 455 16.06 11.97 -38.54
CA ALA A 455 16.60 11.21 -39.66
C ALA A 455 15.43 10.63 -40.47
N ARG A 456 15.38 11.00 -41.76
CA ARG A 456 14.63 10.30 -42.79
C ARG A 456 15.52 9.20 -43.37
N GLY A 457 14.92 8.04 -43.55
CA GLY A 457 15.52 6.90 -44.25
C GLY A 457 14.68 5.65 -43.92
#